data_e0232e2a2746a16fd278838fbf4b1fab
#
_entry.id   e0232e2a2746a16fd278838fbf4b1fab
#
_cell.length_a   1.000
_cell.length_b   1.000
_cell.length_c   1.000
_cell.angle_alpha   90.00
_cell.angle_beta   90.00
_cell.angle_gamma   90.00
#
_symmetry.space_group_name_H-M   'P 1'
#
loop_
_entity.id
_entity.type
_entity.pdbx_description
1 polymer ?
#
loop_
_entity_poly.entity_id
_entity_poly.type
_entity_poly.pdbx_seq_one_letter_code
_entity_poly.pdbx_strand_id
1 'polypeptide(L)'
;MAAQKKTAEVDYSMQEKILALYELQKIDSKIDEINKIKGELPLEVQDLEDELAGLNTRIEHINGEIEELNALTKQRKREVDQAKILIGNYKEQQNNVRNNREFDAITKEIEYQELEIELAEKRLKEYAAAVKAKKALLEETEGIVADRKADLEVKQGELKSIEEETASQVAEFGEQADVAKAKIDERL
;
A
#
# COMPACT_ATOMS: atom_id res chain seq x y z
N MET A 1 -44.28 -52.03 27.19
CA MET A 1 -43.00 -52.50 27.76
C MET A 1 -41.88 -52.03 26.82
N ALA A 2 -41.25 -50.91 27.19
CA ALA A 2 -40.15 -50.36 26.42
C ALA A 2 -38.85 -50.94 27.03
N ALA A 3 -38.13 -51.72 26.20
CA ALA A 3 -36.83 -52.25 26.59
C ALA A 3 -35.80 -51.14 26.45
N GLN A 4 -35.33 -50.62 27.55
CA GLN A 4 -34.13 -49.78 27.65
C GLN A 4 -32.90 -50.64 27.28
N LYS A 5 -32.31 -50.35 26.11
CA LYS A 5 -31.02 -50.83 25.71
C LYS A 5 -29.99 -50.19 26.62
N LYS A 6 -29.54 -50.92 27.69
CA LYS A 6 -28.33 -50.56 28.42
C LYS A 6 -27.14 -50.70 27.46
N THR A 7 -26.57 -49.57 27.08
CA THR A 7 -25.22 -49.52 26.52
C THR A 7 -24.27 -50.01 27.60
N ALA A 8 -23.57 -51.14 27.34
CA ALA A 8 -22.56 -51.65 28.24
C ALA A 8 -21.47 -50.56 28.35
N GLU A 9 -21.27 -49.98 29.55
CA GLU A 9 -20.10 -49.17 29.87
C GLU A 9 -18.88 -50.10 29.80
N VAL A 10 -18.01 -49.83 28.84
CA VAL A 10 -16.70 -50.48 28.73
C VAL A 10 -15.83 -49.87 29.77
N ASP A 11 -15.55 -50.60 30.84
CA ASP A 11 -14.64 -50.15 31.94
C ASP A 11 -13.18 -50.31 31.48
N TYR A 12 -12.57 -49.18 31.03
CA TYR A 12 -11.17 -49.14 30.62
C TYR A 12 -10.23 -49.18 31.85
N SER A 13 -9.11 -49.87 31.73
CA SER A 13 -8.09 -49.92 32.77
C SER A 13 -7.47 -48.53 33.01
N MET A 14 -6.96 -48.25 34.19
CA MET A 14 -6.31 -46.96 34.52
C MET A 14 -5.16 -46.65 33.55
N GLN A 15 -4.43 -47.66 33.07
CA GLN A 15 -3.36 -47.48 32.09
C GLN A 15 -3.89 -47.03 30.73
N GLU A 16 -5.01 -47.58 30.27
CA GLU A 16 -5.66 -47.17 29.01
C GLU A 16 -6.21 -45.74 29.10
N LYS A 17 -6.75 -45.35 30.25
CA LYS A 17 -7.25 -43.98 30.49
C LYS A 17 -6.11 -42.96 30.50
N ILE A 18 -4.94 -43.28 31.13
CA ILE A 18 -3.77 -42.42 31.15
C ILE A 18 -3.18 -42.29 29.73
N LEU A 19 -3.11 -43.37 28.96
CA LEU A 19 -2.65 -43.32 27.58
C LEU A 19 -3.58 -42.48 26.71
N ALA A 20 -4.89 -42.63 26.86
CA ALA A 20 -5.88 -41.83 26.11
C ALA A 20 -5.76 -40.34 26.48
N LEU A 21 -5.51 -40.00 27.74
CA LEU A 21 -5.27 -38.61 28.19
C LEU A 21 -3.99 -38.02 27.54
N TYR A 22 -2.93 -38.80 27.49
CA TYR A 22 -1.68 -38.38 26.83
C TYR A 22 -1.87 -38.17 25.30
N GLU A 23 -2.62 -39.09 24.64
CA GLU A 23 -2.95 -38.98 23.25
C GLU A 23 -3.81 -37.74 22.98
N LEU A 24 -4.82 -37.48 23.81
CA LEU A 24 -5.66 -36.30 23.75
C LEU A 24 -4.85 -35.00 23.86
N GLN A 25 -3.96 -34.91 24.86
CA GLN A 25 -3.08 -33.76 25.04
C GLN A 25 -2.20 -33.50 23.80
N LYS A 26 -1.70 -34.57 23.19
CA LYS A 26 -0.89 -34.49 21.96
C LYS A 26 -1.69 -33.98 20.76
N ILE A 27 -2.95 -34.39 20.64
CA ILE A 27 -3.89 -33.97 19.60
C ILE A 27 -4.25 -32.50 19.81
N ASP A 28 -4.62 -32.11 21.04
CA ASP A 28 -4.98 -30.72 21.37
C ASP A 28 -3.81 -29.77 21.08
N SER A 29 -2.56 -30.16 21.44
CA SER A 29 -1.38 -29.37 21.14
C SER A 29 -1.16 -29.14 19.64
N LYS A 30 -1.44 -30.15 18.80
CA LYS A 30 -1.36 -30.00 17.35
C LYS A 30 -2.45 -29.10 16.79
N ILE A 31 -3.67 -29.20 17.32
CA ILE A 31 -4.78 -28.32 16.96
C ILE A 31 -4.46 -26.87 17.32
N ASP A 32 -3.84 -26.65 18.49
CA ASP A 32 -3.43 -25.31 18.94
C ASP A 32 -2.34 -24.71 18.04
N GLU A 33 -1.33 -25.51 17.63
CA GLU A 33 -0.32 -25.07 16.65
C GLU A 33 -0.94 -24.66 15.32
N ILE A 34 -1.86 -25.47 14.79
CA ILE A 34 -2.60 -25.15 13.56
C ILE A 34 -3.41 -23.85 13.71
N ASN A 35 -4.14 -23.70 14.81
CA ASN A 35 -4.94 -22.51 15.09
C ASN A 35 -4.07 -21.26 15.23
N LYS A 36 -2.87 -21.38 15.78
CA LYS A 36 -1.90 -20.28 15.89
C LYS A 36 -1.47 -19.80 14.50
N ILE A 37 -1.06 -20.71 13.62
CA ILE A 37 -0.65 -20.40 12.24
C ILE A 37 -1.82 -19.77 11.47
N LYS A 38 -3.04 -20.31 11.62
CA LYS A 38 -4.26 -19.73 11.05
C LYS A 38 -4.59 -18.33 11.55
N GLY A 39 -4.13 -17.95 12.74
CA GLY A 39 -4.33 -16.61 13.29
C GLY A 39 -3.26 -15.60 12.86
N GLU A 40 -2.03 -16.03 12.64
CA GLU A 40 -0.90 -15.15 12.28
C GLU A 40 -0.90 -14.77 10.79
N LEU A 41 -1.09 -15.72 9.89
CA LEU A 41 -1.05 -15.46 8.44
C LEU A 41 -2.08 -14.46 7.91
N PRO A 42 -3.36 -14.47 8.33
CA PRO A 42 -4.32 -13.46 7.91
C PRO A 42 -3.92 -12.05 8.34
N LEU A 43 -3.27 -11.90 9.51
CA LEU A 43 -2.77 -10.61 9.97
C LEU A 43 -1.62 -10.12 9.10
N GLU A 44 -0.68 -10.99 8.72
CA GLU A 44 0.40 -10.64 7.78
C GLU A 44 -0.13 -10.22 6.41
N VAL A 45 -1.16 -10.89 5.90
CA VAL A 45 -1.84 -10.53 4.64
C VAL A 45 -2.50 -9.16 4.78
N GLN A 46 -3.21 -8.91 5.86
CA GLN A 46 -3.86 -7.63 6.12
C GLN A 46 -2.85 -6.49 6.24
N ASP A 47 -1.74 -6.69 6.95
CA ASP A 47 -0.67 -5.70 7.09
C ASP A 47 -0.08 -5.33 5.72
N LEU A 48 0.14 -6.31 4.83
CA LEU A 48 0.61 -6.07 3.47
C LEU A 48 -0.43 -5.32 2.60
N GLU A 49 -1.71 -5.63 2.74
CA GLU A 49 -2.80 -4.92 2.06
C GLU A 49 -2.88 -3.46 2.52
N ASP A 50 -2.77 -3.19 3.81
CA ASP A 50 -2.75 -1.85 4.39
C ASP A 50 -1.50 -1.06 3.96
N GLU A 51 -0.32 -1.70 3.93
CA GLU A 51 0.91 -1.09 3.40
C GLU A 51 0.74 -0.71 1.92
N LEU A 52 0.18 -1.59 1.11
CA LEU A 52 -0.10 -1.34 -0.31
C LEU A 52 -1.10 -0.19 -0.51
N ALA A 53 -2.14 -0.11 0.31
CA ALA A 53 -3.09 1.00 0.28
C ALA A 53 -2.41 2.34 0.59
N GLY A 54 -1.53 2.36 1.60
CA GLY A 54 -0.73 3.54 1.95
C GLY A 54 0.23 3.96 0.83
N LEU A 55 0.91 3.00 0.20
CA LEU A 55 1.81 3.26 -0.93
C LEU A 55 1.05 3.78 -2.17
N ASN A 56 -0.13 3.24 -2.47
CA ASN A 56 -0.96 3.73 -3.57
C ASN A 56 -1.43 5.17 -3.32
N THR A 57 -1.85 5.51 -2.10
CA THR A 57 -2.20 6.89 -1.71
C THR A 57 -1.00 7.83 -1.89
N ARG A 58 0.21 7.38 -1.55
CA ARG A 58 1.45 8.14 -1.78
C ARG A 58 1.71 8.38 -3.27
N ILE A 59 1.50 7.37 -4.11
CA ILE A 59 1.61 7.49 -5.58
C ILE A 59 0.63 8.53 -6.12
N GLU A 60 -0.64 8.49 -5.68
CA GLU A 60 -1.65 9.47 -6.07
C GLU A 60 -1.25 10.90 -5.70
N HIS A 61 -0.70 11.09 -4.49
CA HIS A 61 -0.21 12.38 -4.02
C HIS A 61 0.96 12.88 -4.87
N ILE A 62 1.96 12.03 -5.16
CA ILE A 62 3.10 12.39 -6.01
C ILE A 62 2.64 12.77 -7.42
N ASN A 63 1.69 12.03 -8.00
CA ASN A 63 1.12 12.35 -9.30
C ASN A 63 0.39 13.69 -9.29
N GLY A 64 -0.40 13.99 -8.26
CA GLY A 64 -1.04 15.29 -8.07
C GLY A 64 -0.01 16.44 -8.03
N GLU A 65 1.07 16.30 -7.26
CA GLU A 65 2.14 17.30 -7.22
C GLU A 65 2.84 17.50 -8.58
N ILE A 66 3.03 16.41 -9.35
CA ILE A 66 3.58 16.50 -10.72
C ILE A 66 2.63 17.25 -11.64
N GLU A 67 1.32 17.01 -11.54
CA GLU A 67 0.31 17.71 -12.33
C GLU A 67 0.27 19.21 -12.01
N GLU A 68 0.33 19.58 -10.73
CA GLU A 68 0.41 20.97 -10.27
C GLU A 68 1.66 21.68 -10.83
N LEU A 69 2.83 21.05 -10.71
CA LEU A 69 4.08 21.59 -11.24
C LEU A 69 4.03 21.76 -12.77
N ASN A 70 3.40 20.83 -13.48
CA ASN A 70 3.19 20.92 -14.92
C ASN A 70 2.22 22.05 -15.30
N ALA A 71 1.16 22.27 -14.50
CA ALA A 71 0.24 23.38 -14.69
C ALA A 71 0.94 24.74 -14.48
N LEU A 72 1.73 24.87 -13.40
CA LEU A 72 2.55 26.05 -13.14
C LEU A 72 3.57 26.30 -14.25
N THR A 73 4.18 25.24 -14.78
CA THR A 73 5.11 25.33 -15.91
C THR A 73 4.43 25.88 -17.14
N LYS A 74 3.20 25.39 -17.47
CA LYS A 74 2.42 25.90 -18.61
C LYS A 74 2.04 27.36 -18.40
N GLN A 75 1.64 27.75 -17.21
CA GLN A 75 1.30 29.13 -16.89
C GLN A 75 2.51 30.04 -17.08
N ARG A 76 3.67 29.71 -16.49
CA ARG A 76 4.89 30.52 -16.61
C ARG A 76 5.38 30.65 -18.06
N LYS A 77 5.25 29.60 -18.88
CA LYS A 77 5.57 29.69 -20.31
C LYS A 77 4.68 30.71 -21.03
N ARG A 78 3.37 30.72 -20.74
CA ARG A 78 2.44 31.72 -21.31
C ARG A 78 2.81 33.14 -20.89
N GLU A 79 3.19 33.35 -19.63
CA GLU A 79 3.64 34.64 -19.12
C GLU A 79 4.89 35.13 -19.86
N VAL A 80 5.88 34.23 -20.07
CA VAL A 80 7.06 34.54 -20.89
C VAL A 80 6.70 34.90 -22.31
N ASP A 81 5.79 34.18 -22.96
CA ASP A 81 5.35 34.47 -24.32
C ASP A 81 4.64 35.82 -24.40
N GLN A 82 3.77 36.12 -23.42
CA GLN A 82 3.10 37.44 -23.34
C GLN A 82 4.09 38.59 -23.12
N ALA A 83 5.06 38.42 -22.20
CA ALA A 83 6.09 39.42 -21.96
C ALA A 83 6.95 39.68 -23.22
N LYS A 84 7.28 38.66 -24.00
CA LYS A 84 8.00 38.80 -25.27
C LYS A 84 7.18 39.60 -26.31
N ILE A 85 5.85 39.38 -26.39
CA ILE A 85 4.99 40.15 -27.25
C ILE A 85 4.94 41.61 -26.80
N LEU A 86 4.82 41.86 -25.49
CA LEU A 86 4.83 43.23 -24.93
C LEU A 86 6.14 43.96 -25.24
N ILE A 87 7.29 43.27 -25.06
CA ILE A 87 8.60 43.86 -25.44
C ILE A 87 8.64 44.22 -26.90
N GLY A 88 8.12 43.37 -27.82
CA GLY A 88 8.01 43.68 -29.24
C GLY A 88 7.23 44.97 -29.49
N ASN A 89 6.04 45.09 -28.90
CA ASN A 89 5.18 46.26 -29.01
C ASN A 89 5.86 47.53 -28.43
N TYR A 90 6.51 47.42 -27.28
CA TYR A 90 7.24 48.54 -26.66
C TYR A 90 8.43 48.95 -27.52
N LYS A 91 9.17 48.08 -28.14
CA LYS A 91 10.26 48.39 -29.06
C LYS A 91 9.75 49.11 -30.31
N GLU A 92 8.60 48.70 -30.85
CA GLU A 92 7.96 49.42 -31.96
C GLU A 92 7.51 50.85 -31.57
N GLN A 93 6.89 50.99 -30.39
CA GLN A 93 6.52 52.29 -29.83
C GLN A 93 7.74 53.17 -29.62
N GLN A 94 8.82 52.65 -29.06
CA GLN A 94 10.07 53.35 -28.78
C GLN A 94 10.67 53.97 -30.07
N ASN A 95 10.58 53.28 -31.21
CA ASN A 95 11.05 53.78 -32.50
C ASN A 95 10.25 54.96 -33.02
N ASN A 96 8.99 55.13 -32.57
CA ASN A 96 8.08 56.19 -33.03
C ASN A 96 8.03 57.41 -32.09
N VAL A 97 8.61 57.30 -30.88
CA VAL A 97 8.59 58.38 -29.88
C VAL A 97 9.63 59.42 -30.21
N ARG A 98 9.26 60.71 -30.04
CA ARG A 98 10.12 61.86 -30.26
C ARG A 98 10.51 62.58 -28.94
N ASN A 99 9.87 62.18 -27.84
CA ASN A 99 10.07 62.82 -26.51
C ASN A 99 10.94 61.91 -25.65
N ASN A 100 12.06 62.46 -25.15
CA ASN A 100 13.01 61.75 -24.32
C ASN A 100 12.36 61.13 -23.05
N ARG A 101 11.40 61.84 -22.45
CA ARG A 101 10.72 61.36 -21.24
C ARG A 101 9.85 60.12 -21.50
N GLU A 102 9.21 60.08 -22.62
CA GLU A 102 8.41 58.91 -23.08
C GLU A 102 9.35 57.74 -23.47
N PHE A 103 10.46 58.04 -24.13
CA PHE A 103 11.46 57.08 -24.51
C PHE A 103 12.03 56.37 -23.27
N ASP A 104 12.41 57.16 -22.21
CA ASP A 104 12.91 56.62 -20.94
C ASP A 104 11.85 55.76 -20.22
N ALA A 105 10.58 56.17 -20.28
CA ALA A 105 9.50 55.39 -19.66
C ALA A 105 9.32 54.03 -20.37
N ILE A 106 9.31 54.00 -21.70
CA ILE A 106 9.21 52.75 -22.47
C ILE A 106 10.44 51.86 -22.25
N THR A 107 11.62 52.47 -22.15
CA THR A 107 12.83 51.71 -21.84
C THR A 107 12.72 50.97 -20.51
N LYS A 108 12.19 51.66 -19.48
CA LYS A 108 11.97 50.99 -18.16
C LYS A 108 10.93 49.90 -18.22
N GLU A 109 9.88 50.05 -19.05
CA GLU A 109 8.89 48.95 -19.21
C GLU A 109 9.51 47.75 -19.91
N ILE A 110 10.38 47.97 -20.91
CA ILE A 110 11.13 46.88 -21.56
C ILE A 110 12.02 46.16 -20.54
N GLU A 111 12.81 46.94 -19.79
CA GLU A 111 13.70 46.36 -18.71
C GLU A 111 12.89 45.56 -17.69
N TYR A 112 11.73 46.08 -17.27
CA TYR A 112 10.85 45.37 -16.36
C TYR A 112 10.38 44.04 -16.94
N GLN A 113 9.91 44.01 -18.18
CA GLN A 113 9.47 42.78 -18.84
C GLN A 113 10.62 41.79 -19.07
N GLU A 114 11.84 42.30 -19.34
CA GLU A 114 13.02 41.44 -19.47
C GLU A 114 13.39 40.77 -18.11
N LEU A 115 13.29 41.49 -16.99
CA LEU A 115 13.48 40.96 -15.65
C LEU A 115 12.40 39.92 -15.27
N GLU A 116 11.15 40.17 -15.66
CA GLU A 116 10.04 39.21 -15.47
C GLU A 116 10.29 37.90 -16.24
N ILE A 117 10.80 38.00 -17.46
CA ILE A 117 11.18 36.81 -18.27
C ILE A 117 12.30 36.04 -17.57
N GLU A 118 13.34 36.73 -17.11
CA GLU A 118 14.47 36.09 -16.41
C GLU A 118 14.00 35.35 -15.16
N LEU A 119 13.14 35.99 -14.34
CA LEU A 119 12.54 35.38 -13.16
C LEU A 119 11.69 34.16 -13.52
N ALA A 120 10.87 34.27 -14.56
CA ALA A 120 10.02 33.16 -15.02
C ALA A 120 10.87 31.98 -15.54
N GLU A 121 11.95 32.27 -16.30
CA GLU A 121 12.87 31.23 -16.79
C GLU A 121 13.60 30.52 -15.65
N LYS A 122 13.99 31.25 -14.60
CA LYS A 122 14.55 30.64 -13.41
C LYS A 122 13.54 29.70 -12.74
N ARG A 123 12.29 30.14 -12.57
CA ARG A 123 11.20 29.31 -12.02
C ARG A 123 10.92 28.08 -12.89
N LEU A 124 10.95 28.20 -14.20
CA LEU A 124 10.80 27.08 -15.13
C LEU A 124 11.90 26.01 -14.92
N LYS A 125 13.13 26.42 -14.70
CA LYS A 125 14.24 25.48 -14.38
C LYS A 125 14.02 24.81 -13.04
N GLU A 126 13.57 25.54 -12.01
CA GLU A 126 13.25 24.99 -10.69
C GLU A 126 12.13 23.94 -10.78
N TYR A 127 11.03 24.26 -11.51
CA TYR A 127 9.92 23.32 -11.71
C TYR A 127 10.33 22.07 -12.50
N ALA A 128 11.15 22.23 -13.53
CA ALA A 128 11.66 21.10 -14.30
C ALA A 128 12.52 20.17 -13.44
N ALA A 129 13.36 20.72 -12.57
CA ALA A 129 14.16 19.93 -11.60
C ALA A 129 13.26 19.23 -10.58
N ALA A 130 12.24 19.92 -10.06
CA ALA A 130 11.28 19.35 -9.12
C ALA A 130 10.47 18.21 -9.74
N VAL A 131 9.97 18.37 -10.97
CA VAL A 131 9.25 17.31 -11.71
C VAL A 131 10.15 16.10 -11.91
N LYS A 132 11.43 16.31 -12.27
CA LYS A 132 12.37 15.21 -12.44
C LYS A 132 12.59 14.43 -11.13
N ALA A 133 12.76 15.15 -10.01
CA ALA A 133 12.91 14.52 -8.69
C ALA A 133 11.66 13.74 -8.27
N LYS A 134 10.46 14.32 -8.49
CA LYS A 134 9.19 13.65 -8.18
C LYS A 134 8.96 12.41 -9.04
N LYS A 135 9.34 12.44 -10.32
CA LYS A 135 9.27 11.25 -11.19
C LYS A 135 10.21 10.12 -10.74
N ALA A 136 11.42 10.45 -10.30
CA ALA A 136 12.32 9.45 -9.74
C ALA A 136 11.75 8.81 -8.45
N LEU A 137 11.15 9.64 -7.57
CA LEU A 137 10.48 9.14 -6.37
C LEU A 137 9.24 8.28 -6.70
N LEU A 138 8.51 8.63 -7.75
CA LEU A 138 7.37 7.85 -8.24
C LEU A 138 7.83 6.46 -8.70
N GLU A 139 8.85 6.40 -9.54
CA GLU A 139 9.42 5.15 -10.05
C GLU A 139 9.94 4.25 -8.92
N GLU A 140 10.62 4.83 -7.92
CA GLU A 140 11.05 4.11 -6.71
C GLU A 140 9.86 3.54 -5.94
N THR A 141 8.82 4.35 -5.73
CA THR A 141 7.61 3.93 -4.99
C THR A 141 6.84 2.86 -5.75
N GLU A 142 6.73 2.97 -7.07
CA GLU A 142 6.11 1.94 -7.93
C GLU A 142 6.88 0.62 -7.88
N GLY A 143 8.22 0.67 -7.81
CA GLY A 143 9.06 -0.51 -7.59
C GLY A 143 8.73 -1.21 -6.28
N ILE A 144 8.64 -0.44 -5.18
CA ILE A 144 8.25 -0.99 -3.87
C ILE A 144 6.85 -1.62 -3.91
N VAL A 145 5.89 -0.97 -4.57
CA VAL A 145 4.54 -1.52 -4.75
C VAL A 145 4.56 -2.84 -5.51
N ALA A 146 5.40 -2.96 -6.54
CA ALA A 146 5.53 -4.21 -7.30
C ALA A 146 6.07 -5.35 -6.42
N ASP A 147 7.10 -5.08 -5.62
CA ASP A 147 7.68 -6.06 -4.69
C ASP A 147 6.66 -6.49 -3.62
N ARG A 148 5.96 -5.53 -3.00
CA ARG A 148 4.93 -5.83 -1.99
C ARG A 148 3.73 -6.59 -2.54
N LYS A 149 3.35 -6.35 -3.80
CA LYS A 149 2.30 -7.15 -4.47
C LYS A 149 2.74 -8.60 -4.68
N ALA A 150 4.00 -8.82 -5.05
CA ALA A 150 4.52 -10.17 -5.18
C ALA A 150 4.55 -10.90 -3.82
N ASP A 151 4.98 -10.21 -2.74
CA ASP A 151 4.96 -10.75 -1.38
C ASP A 151 3.52 -11.10 -0.96
N LEU A 152 2.55 -10.23 -1.23
CA LEU A 152 1.15 -10.44 -0.92
C LEU A 152 0.59 -11.67 -1.64
N GLU A 153 0.88 -11.83 -2.93
CA GLU A 153 0.44 -12.98 -3.71
C GLU A 153 0.97 -14.30 -3.15
N VAL A 154 2.24 -14.33 -2.74
CA VAL A 154 2.85 -15.49 -2.07
C VAL A 154 2.15 -15.78 -0.74
N LYS A 155 1.95 -14.76 0.11
CA LYS A 155 1.31 -14.93 1.43
C LYS A 155 -0.16 -15.36 1.32
N GLN A 156 -0.90 -14.83 0.36
CA GLN A 156 -2.27 -15.28 0.08
C GLN A 156 -2.31 -16.74 -0.42
N GLY A 157 -1.33 -17.14 -1.23
CA GLY A 157 -1.16 -18.52 -1.67
C GLY A 157 -0.85 -19.47 -0.51
N GLU A 158 0.05 -19.09 0.40
CA GLU A 158 0.38 -19.83 1.61
C GLU A 158 -0.85 -19.97 2.53
N LEU A 159 -1.58 -18.88 2.76
CA LEU A 159 -2.80 -18.88 3.57
C LEU A 159 -3.84 -19.86 3.01
N LYS A 160 -4.10 -19.79 1.71
CA LYS A 160 -5.05 -20.69 1.06
C LYS A 160 -4.63 -22.16 1.16
N SER A 161 -3.35 -22.47 0.94
CA SER A 161 -2.82 -23.83 1.06
C SER A 161 -2.98 -24.36 2.48
N ILE A 162 -2.64 -23.55 3.48
CA ILE A 162 -2.78 -23.94 4.90
C ILE A 162 -4.26 -24.08 5.28
N GLU A 163 -5.16 -23.24 4.79
CA GLU A 163 -6.59 -23.39 5.04
C GLU A 163 -7.14 -24.71 4.48
N GLU A 164 -6.74 -25.09 3.27
CA GLU A 164 -7.15 -26.33 2.64
C GLU A 164 -6.58 -27.57 3.37
N GLU A 165 -5.30 -27.58 3.69
CA GLU A 165 -4.62 -28.66 4.38
C GLU A 165 -5.13 -28.84 5.82
N THR A 166 -5.27 -27.74 6.54
CA THR A 166 -5.64 -27.77 7.97
C THR A 166 -7.11 -28.07 8.18
N ALA A 167 -8.01 -27.75 7.25
CA ALA A 167 -9.42 -28.11 7.37
C ALA A 167 -9.60 -29.63 7.48
N SER A 168 -8.87 -30.40 6.67
CA SER A 168 -8.88 -31.85 6.70
C SER A 168 -8.26 -32.41 7.99
N GLN A 169 -7.09 -31.84 8.39
CA GLN A 169 -6.35 -32.29 9.58
C GLN A 169 -7.12 -32.01 10.88
N VAL A 170 -7.74 -30.84 11.00
CA VAL A 170 -8.52 -30.47 12.21
C VAL A 170 -9.75 -31.39 12.33
N ALA A 171 -10.40 -31.74 11.21
CA ALA A 171 -11.51 -32.70 11.24
C ALA A 171 -11.04 -34.09 11.71
N GLU A 172 -9.93 -34.58 11.16
CA GLU A 172 -9.35 -35.88 11.56
C GLU A 172 -8.90 -35.88 13.02
N PHE A 173 -8.22 -34.85 13.48
CA PHE A 173 -7.82 -34.71 14.88
C PHE A 173 -9.02 -34.56 15.82
N GLY A 174 -10.08 -33.88 15.39
CA GLY A 174 -11.34 -33.81 16.13
C GLY A 174 -11.96 -35.19 16.36
N GLU A 175 -12.05 -36.04 15.33
CA GLU A 175 -12.53 -37.41 15.46
C GLU A 175 -11.65 -38.25 16.38
N GLN A 176 -10.31 -38.11 16.27
CA GLN A 176 -9.38 -38.82 17.15
C GLN A 176 -9.51 -38.36 18.62
N ALA A 177 -9.69 -37.05 18.84
CA ALA A 177 -9.93 -36.49 20.17
C ALA A 177 -11.21 -37.04 20.82
N ASP A 178 -12.29 -37.15 20.04
CA ASP A 178 -13.56 -37.69 20.53
C ASP A 178 -13.47 -39.15 20.87
N VAL A 179 -12.70 -39.94 20.10
CA VAL A 179 -12.40 -41.35 20.43
C VAL A 179 -11.57 -41.46 21.71
N ALA A 180 -10.59 -40.58 21.91
CA ALA A 180 -9.79 -40.57 23.13
C ALA A 180 -10.62 -40.12 24.34
N LYS A 181 -11.46 -39.08 24.22
CA LYS A 181 -12.38 -38.60 25.26
C LYS A 181 -13.37 -39.68 25.72
N ALA A 182 -13.87 -40.51 24.77
CA ALA A 182 -14.78 -41.60 25.09
C ALA A 182 -14.17 -42.67 26.00
N LYS A 183 -12.84 -42.75 26.12
CA LYS A 183 -12.09 -43.68 27.01
C LYS A 183 -11.78 -43.09 28.39
N ILE A 184 -12.03 -41.77 28.57
CA ILE A 184 -11.69 -41.04 29.78
C ILE A 184 -12.99 -40.74 30.54
N ASP A 185 -13.04 -41.05 31.84
CA ASP A 185 -14.18 -40.71 32.71
C ASP A 185 -14.17 -39.20 33.01
N GLU A 186 -15.39 -38.60 33.17
CA GLU A 186 -15.57 -37.18 33.55
C GLU A 186 -14.85 -36.77 34.86
N ARG A 187 -14.26 -37.70 35.59
CA ARG A 187 -13.58 -37.46 36.90
C ARG A 187 -12.05 -37.53 36.83
N LEU A 188 -11.47 -37.68 35.65
CA LEU A 188 -10.03 -37.61 35.39
C LEU A 188 -9.68 -36.31 34.64
#